data_f400e462711a89d773c5df7ef9e26b87
#
_entry.id   f400e462711a89d773c5df7ef9e26b87
#
_cell.length_a   1.000
_cell.length_b   1.000
_cell.length_c   1.000
_cell.angle_alpha   90.00
_cell.angle_beta   90.00
_cell.angle_gamma   90.00
#
_symmetry.space_group_name_H-M   'P 1'
#
loop_
_entity.id
_entity.type
_entity.pdbx_description
1 polymer ?
#
loop_
_entity_poly.entity_id
_entity_poly.type
_entity_poly.pdbx_seq_one_letter_code
_entity_poly.pdbx_strand_id
1 'polypeptide(L)'
;MKDSIKLVTRLINFMKNLLPVILLAVFFAVFGFLITVYIPAKIISLGFDVLNGGKLNIFSLIILVILAVSRGLFRYGEHYFGHYVAFKVLADFRREIFAKLRRLVPSKLDSQDSGALLKLIGEDVEALEVFFAHTLAPITTGLIVSIVLILYYLHYSLQLSLIALTVYFILAVIIPNVFSSKLKPHLEIQQQYRKSYTSYFLESLKGMKDLLQLGVEKERFKNLEKESKIVNRKERNVAKLNFLQFSFSFLTIGFGVFAFAFVDFVLVKKELISIKDAVITLVVFSSSFAPFLELSRLPLGLGRALQAARQTFRLLDEKEAVGNEGNKEVEKIDEIKFENVDFSYPNRDKLIFENLDLKFEDKKIVGLVGESGSGKSTLMKIVMKWYVAKSGKISLNDDDILDIDSRKLQEKIAYIPQFPQIFSQTIRENLTLGNKNITDDEILYIAEKCRLKDKILSTENGLDTKINSERVIFSSGEMQRLELMRALLKKSDVYIFDEPTSNLDTLNESIILNLIKENCKGMVFLISHRMSTVSFADVIYKVENGKCFKI
;
A
#
# COMPACT_ATOMS: atom_id res chain seq x y z
N MET A 1 -17.15 -5.08 16.89
CA MET A 1 -16.77 -6.49 17.03
C MET A 1 -17.09 -7.33 15.78
N LYS A 2 -18.34 -7.33 15.27
CA LYS A 2 -18.69 -8.06 14.02
C LYS A 2 -17.82 -7.70 12.81
N ASP A 3 -17.52 -6.41 12.59
CA ASP A 3 -16.69 -5.96 11.47
C ASP A 3 -15.23 -6.42 11.58
N SER A 4 -14.68 -6.46 12.80
CA SER A 4 -13.31 -6.93 13.00
C SER A 4 -13.19 -8.44 12.76
N ILE A 5 -14.19 -9.23 13.14
CA ILE A 5 -14.23 -10.67 12.88
C ILE A 5 -14.31 -10.92 11.36
N LYS A 6 -15.17 -10.19 10.65
CA LYS A 6 -15.30 -10.28 9.19
C LYS A 6 -14.00 -9.97 8.47
N LEU A 7 -13.27 -8.96 8.97
CA LEU A 7 -11.98 -8.56 8.43
C LEU A 7 -10.89 -9.61 8.69
N VAL A 8 -10.83 -10.17 9.91
CA VAL A 8 -9.91 -11.27 10.26
C VAL A 8 -10.17 -12.51 9.40
N THR A 9 -11.44 -12.89 9.23
CA THR A 9 -11.81 -14.01 8.35
C THR A 9 -11.34 -13.77 6.91
N ARG A 10 -11.48 -12.54 6.42
CA ARG A 10 -11.04 -12.18 5.06
C ARG A 10 -9.51 -12.24 4.92
N LEU A 11 -8.76 -11.79 5.92
CA LEU A 11 -7.30 -11.90 5.96
C LEU A 11 -6.86 -13.37 5.96
N ILE A 12 -7.52 -14.22 6.76
CA ILE A 12 -7.23 -15.66 6.80
C ILE A 12 -7.53 -16.32 5.44
N ASN A 13 -8.66 -15.98 4.81
CA ASN A 13 -9.00 -16.49 3.48
C ASN A 13 -7.99 -16.09 2.42
N PHE A 14 -7.42 -14.88 2.51
CA PHE A 14 -6.40 -14.42 1.57
C PHE A 14 -5.13 -15.27 1.63
N MET A 15 -4.78 -15.78 2.82
CA MET A 15 -3.58 -16.60 3.02
C MET A 15 -3.86 -18.12 3.02
N LYS A 16 -5.05 -18.57 2.65
CA LYS A 16 -5.46 -20.01 2.77
C LYS A 16 -4.46 -21.00 2.16
N ASN A 17 -3.82 -20.64 1.05
CA ASN A 17 -2.83 -21.49 0.36
C ASN A 17 -1.51 -21.62 1.15
N LEU A 18 -1.26 -20.75 2.13
CA LEU A 18 -0.08 -20.74 2.98
C LEU A 18 -0.34 -21.33 4.38
N LEU A 19 -1.57 -21.79 4.65
CA LEU A 19 -1.92 -22.45 5.92
C LEU A 19 -0.97 -23.60 6.32
N PRO A 20 -0.54 -24.50 5.42
CA PRO A 20 0.42 -25.54 5.79
C PRO A 20 1.74 -24.99 6.32
N VAL A 21 2.22 -23.88 5.74
CA VAL A 21 3.47 -23.23 6.17
C VAL A 21 3.31 -22.57 7.54
N ILE A 22 2.14 -21.98 7.83
CA ILE A 22 1.84 -21.45 9.17
C ILE A 22 1.77 -22.55 10.21
N LEU A 23 1.13 -23.69 9.89
CA LEU A 23 1.10 -24.85 10.79
C LEU A 23 2.51 -25.35 11.09
N LEU A 24 3.40 -25.31 10.10
CA LEU A 24 4.81 -25.65 10.30
C LEU A 24 5.52 -24.62 11.22
N ALA A 25 5.27 -23.33 11.04
CA ALA A 25 5.78 -22.29 11.94
C ALA A 25 5.29 -22.51 13.39
N VAL A 26 4.00 -22.80 13.57
CA VAL A 26 3.40 -23.10 14.89
C VAL A 26 4.02 -24.35 15.49
N PHE A 27 4.24 -25.40 14.70
CA PHE A 27 4.93 -26.62 15.14
C PHE A 27 6.32 -26.28 15.70
N PHE A 28 7.14 -25.54 14.96
CA PHE A 28 8.46 -25.11 15.42
C PHE A 28 8.37 -24.26 16.69
N ALA A 29 7.41 -23.33 16.77
CA ALA A 29 7.19 -22.48 17.92
C ALA A 29 6.84 -23.29 19.19
N VAL A 30 5.87 -24.21 19.09
CA VAL A 30 5.42 -25.04 20.21
C VAL A 30 6.56 -25.94 20.72
N PHE A 31 7.23 -26.67 19.83
CA PHE A 31 8.32 -27.57 20.24
C PHE A 31 9.52 -26.79 20.77
N GLY A 32 9.92 -25.70 20.14
CA GLY A 32 11.00 -24.82 20.62
C GLY A 32 10.70 -24.27 22.00
N PHE A 33 9.44 -23.91 22.27
CA PHE A 33 9.02 -23.43 23.58
C PHE A 33 9.00 -24.56 24.63
N LEU A 34 8.44 -25.73 24.32
CA LEU A 34 8.42 -26.87 25.25
C LEU A 34 9.84 -27.29 25.63
N ILE A 35 10.79 -27.30 24.69
CA ILE A 35 12.21 -27.55 24.99
C ILE A 35 12.76 -26.48 25.95
N THR A 36 12.37 -25.22 25.77
CA THR A 36 12.79 -24.11 26.66
C THR A 36 12.36 -24.32 28.09
N VAL A 37 11.16 -24.86 28.31
CA VAL A 37 10.61 -25.17 29.64
C VAL A 37 11.19 -26.48 30.19
N TYR A 38 11.41 -27.47 29.32
CA TYR A 38 11.90 -28.80 29.72
C TYR A 38 13.36 -28.78 30.22
N ILE A 39 14.25 -28.01 29.59
CA ILE A 39 15.68 -27.98 29.94
C ILE A 39 15.91 -27.65 31.44
N PRO A 40 15.43 -26.52 31.97
CA PRO A 40 15.64 -26.19 33.38
C PRO A 40 14.99 -27.20 34.34
N ALA A 41 13.80 -27.73 33.98
CA ALA A 41 13.12 -28.76 34.74
C ALA A 41 13.96 -30.04 34.83
N LYS A 42 14.58 -30.48 33.72
CA LYS A 42 15.43 -31.66 33.69
C LYS A 42 16.75 -31.48 34.45
N ILE A 43 17.35 -30.28 34.36
CA ILE A 43 18.55 -29.95 35.12
C ILE A 43 18.28 -30.05 36.64
N ILE A 44 17.18 -29.49 37.12
CA ILE A 44 16.76 -29.61 38.53
C ILE A 44 16.51 -31.08 38.89
N SER A 45 15.82 -31.85 38.07
CA SER A 45 15.60 -33.26 38.30
C SER A 45 16.90 -34.03 38.45
N LEU A 46 17.90 -33.81 37.60
CA LEU A 46 19.22 -34.43 37.68
C LEU A 46 19.97 -34.01 38.96
N GLY A 47 19.85 -32.74 39.36
CA GLY A 47 20.41 -32.21 40.60
C GLY A 47 19.86 -33.00 41.82
N PHE A 48 18.57 -33.18 41.91
CA PHE A 48 17.93 -34.00 42.96
C PHE A 48 18.40 -35.46 42.95
N ASP A 49 18.57 -36.06 41.77
CA ASP A 49 19.04 -37.46 41.65
C ASP A 49 20.47 -37.59 42.21
N VAL A 50 21.35 -36.62 41.97
CA VAL A 50 22.71 -36.58 42.52
C VAL A 50 22.69 -36.33 44.03
N LEU A 51 21.87 -35.41 44.53
CA LEU A 51 21.72 -35.14 45.97
C LEU A 51 21.26 -36.36 46.77
N ASN A 52 20.45 -37.21 46.12
CA ASN A 52 19.98 -38.48 46.70
C ASN A 52 21.00 -39.65 46.53
N GLY A 53 22.27 -39.36 46.21
CA GLY A 53 23.34 -40.34 46.10
C GLY A 53 23.41 -41.04 44.72
N GLY A 54 22.64 -40.62 43.76
CA GLY A 54 22.71 -41.09 42.35
C GLY A 54 23.95 -40.56 41.64
N LYS A 55 24.45 -41.34 40.65
CA LYS A 55 25.53 -40.87 39.80
C LYS A 55 25.00 -39.98 38.69
N LEU A 56 25.75 -38.90 38.36
CA LEU A 56 25.41 -38.04 37.22
C LEU A 56 25.43 -38.85 35.92
N ASN A 57 24.28 -38.91 35.23
CA ASN A 57 24.19 -39.62 33.96
C ASN A 57 24.67 -38.73 32.80
N ILE A 58 25.88 -39.00 32.28
CA ILE A 58 26.52 -38.29 31.17
C ILE A 58 25.62 -38.26 29.93
N PHE A 59 24.91 -39.36 29.65
CA PHE A 59 23.97 -39.41 28.52
C PHE A 59 22.84 -38.39 28.66
N SER A 60 22.31 -38.16 29.87
CA SER A 60 21.30 -37.14 30.10
C SER A 60 21.86 -35.73 29.85
N LEU A 61 23.14 -35.46 30.19
CA LEU A 61 23.78 -34.18 29.89
C LEU A 61 23.96 -33.98 28.36
N ILE A 62 24.37 -35.01 27.65
CA ILE A 62 24.48 -34.96 26.18
C ILE A 62 23.11 -34.65 25.55
N ILE A 63 22.02 -35.30 26.01
CA ILE A 63 20.67 -34.98 25.53
C ILE A 63 20.30 -33.52 25.79
N LEU A 64 20.62 -32.97 26.97
CA LEU A 64 20.35 -31.57 27.28
C LEU A 64 21.09 -30.62 26.35
N VAL A 65 22.36 -30.93 26.01
CA VAL A 65 23.13 -30.15 25.03
C VAL A 65 22.48 -30.21 23.65
N ILE A 66 22.08 -31.42 23.21
CA ILE A 66 21.40 -31.59 21.93
C ILE A 66 20.09 -30.80 21.90
N LEU A 67 19.29 -30.85 22.98
CA LEU A 67 18.04 -30.08 23.08
C LEU A 67 18.30 -28.58 23.10
N ALA A 68 19.36 -28.11 23.77
CA ALA A 68 19.72 -26.69 23.78
C ALA A 68 20.09 -26.18 22.37
N VAL A 69 20.85 -26.97 21.59
CA VAL A 69 21.16 -26.65 20.20
C VAL A 69 19.89 -26.73 19.32
N SER A 70 19.10 -27.79 19.49
CA SER A 70 17.83 -27.96 18.75
C SER A 70 16.87 -26.80 18.96
N ARG A 71 16.80 -26.24 20.20
CA ARG A 71 16.00 -25.04 20.50
C ARG A 71 16.32 -23.88 19.56
N GLY A 72 17.61 -23.66 19.27
CA GLY A 72 18.04 -22.64 18.30
C GLY A 72 17.49 -22.90 16.90
N LEU A 73 17.55 -24.17 16.45
CA LEU A 73 16.99 -24.57 15.16
C LEU A 73 15.46 -24.42 15.10
N PHE A 74 14.77 -24.80 16.16
CA PHE A 74 13.32 -24.60 16.26
C PHE A 74 12.94 -23.13 16.23
N ARG A 75 13.66 -22.26 16.95
CA ARG A 75 13.43 -20.81 16.94
C ARG A 75 13.71 -20.21 15.56
N TYR A 76 14.76 -20.66 14.91
CA TYR A 76 15.04 -20.26 13.52
C TYR A 76 13.90 -20.69 12.57
N GLY A 77 13.44 -21.94 12.66
CA GLY A 77 12.33 -22.44 11.83
C GLY A 77 11.03 -21.66 12.05
N GLU A 78 10.65 -21.40 13.30
CA GLU A 78 9.51 -20.56 13.67
C GLU A 78 9.60 -19.20 12.99
N HIS A 79 10.73 -18.51 13.15
CA HIS A 79 10.94 -17.17 12.62
C HIS A 79 10.96 -17.17 11.08
N TYR A 80 11.69 -18.10 10.47
CA TYR A 80 11.79 -18.24 9.02
C TYR A 80 10.42 -18.46 8.36
N PHE A 81 9.67 -19.47 8.81
CA PHE A 81 8.37 -19.79 8.21
C PHE A 81 7.32 -18.74 8.51
N GLY A 82 7.33 -18.11 9.70
CA GLY A 82 6.44 -17.02 10.05
C GLY A 82 6.62 -15.81 9.13
N HIS A 83 7.87 -15.35 8.94
CA HIS A 83 8.18 -14.23 8.05
C HIS A 83 8.04 -14.59 6.57
N TYR A 84 8.37 -15.81 6.16
CA TYR A 84 8.11 -16.27 4.79
C TYR A 84 6.65 -16.10 4.40
N VAL A 85 5.73 -16.55 5.26
CA VAL A 85 4.28 -16.36 5.03
C VAL A 85 3.93 -14.89 4.96
N ALA A 86 4.39 -14.08 5.91
CA ALA A 86 4.09 -12.66 5.95
C ALA A 86 4.54 -11.97 4.66
N PHE A 87 5.81 -12.11 4.25
CA PHE A 87 6.33 -11.46 3.05
C PHE A 87 5.66 -11.96 1.77
N LYS A 88 5.32 -13.25 1.69
CA LYS A 88 4.59 -13.79 0.54
C LYS A 88 3.20 -13.17 0.42
N VAL A 89 2.47 -13.08 1.53
CA VAL A 89 1.15 -12.45 1.56
C VAL A 89 1.23 -10.96 1.23
N LEU A 90 2.24 -10.23 1.76
CA LEU A 90 2.45 -8.82 1.43
C LEU A 90 2.73 -8.61 -0.07
N ALA A 91 3.53 -9.48 -0.69
CA ALA A 91 3.78 -9.45 -2.14
C ALA A 91 2.49 -9.69 -2.94
N ASP A 92 1.65 -10.63 -2.49
CA ASP A 92 0.36 -10.91 -3.12
C ASP A 92 -0.61 -9.73 -2.96
N PHE A 93 -0.66 -9.07 -1.80
CA PHE A 93 -1.44 -7.84 -1.61
C PHE A 93 -0.98 -6.72 -2.54
N ARG A 94 0.34 -6.48 -2.65
CA ARG A 94 0.86 -5.45 -3.56
C ARG A 94 0.49 -5.74 -5.02
N ARG A 95 0.52 -7.01 -5.43
CA ARG A 95 0.11 -7.42 -6.77
C ARG A 95 -1.38 -7.17 -7.03
N GLU A 96 -2.25 -7.55 -6.08
CA GLU A 96 -3.69 -7.33 -6.19
C GLU A 96 -4.04 -5.84 -6.18
N ILE A 97 -3.40 -5.05 -5.30
CA ILE A 97 -3.56 -3.59 -5.26
C ILE A 97 -3.16 -2.98 -6.61
N PHE A 98 -2.01 -3.38 -7.17
CA PHE A 98 -1.55 -2.86 -8.45
C PHE A 98 -2.50 -3.26 -9.58
N ALA A 99 -2.96 -4.50 -9.61
CA ALA A 99 -3.95 -4.98 -10.58
C ALA A 99 -5.27 -4.20 -10.47
N LYS A 100 -5.72 -3.91 -9.25
CA LYS A 100 -6.92 -3.11 -9.01
C LYS A 100 -6.74 -1.64 -9.40
N LEU A 101 -5.62 -1.02 -9.01
CA LEU A 101 -5.32 0.37 -9.37
C LEU A 101 -5.30 0.54 -10.89
N ARG A 102 -4.70 -0.39 -11.64
CA ARG A 102 -4.68 -0.36 -13.10
C ARG A 102 -6.09 -0.33 -13.74
N ARG A 103 -7.10 -0.86 -13.05
CA ARG A 103 -8.51 -0.81 -13.50
C ARG A 103 -9.24 0.45 -13.03
N LEU A 104 -8.79 1.05 -11.92
CA LEU A 104 -9.38 2.26 -11.35
C LEU A 104 -8.81 3.56 -11.95
N VAL A 105 -7.62 3.49 -12.56
CA VAL A 105 -6.96 4.62 -13.24
C VAL A 105 -7.65 4.87 -14.60
N PRO A 106 -7.78 6.14 -15.05
CA PRO A 106 -7.22 7.35 -14.42
C PRO A 106 -8.13 8.01 -13.36
N SER A 107 -9.42 7.68 -13.31
CA SER A 107 -10.40 8.35 -12.45
C SER A 107 -9.97 8.41 -10.97
N LYS A 108 -9.27 7.38 -10.51
CA LYS A 108 -8.77 7.30 -9.13
C LYS A 108 -7.64 8.30 -8.85
N LEU A 109 -6.71 8.47 -9.80
CA LEU A 109 -5.59 9.41 -9.67
C LEU A 109 -6.06 10.87 -9.75
N ASP A 110 -7.07 11.16 -10.57
CA ASP A 110 -7.66 12.50 -10.66
C ASP A 110 -8.38 12.92 -9.35
N SER A 111 -8.85 11.94 -8.55
CA SER A 111 -9.69 12.18 -7.37
C SER A 111 -8.95 12.05 -6.04
N GLN A 112 -7.75 11.45 -6.00
CA GLN A 112 -7.01 11.19 -4.76
C GLN A 112 -5.58 11.71 -4.81
N ASP A 113 -5.10 12.12 -3.61
CA ASP A 113 -3.70 12.45 -3.39
C ASP A 113 -2.82 11.21 -3.61
N SER A 114 -1.86 11.32 -4.53
CA SER A 114 -0.87 10.27 -4.81
C SER A 114 -0.11 9.83 -3.56
N GLY A 115 0.07 10.73 -2.58
CA GLY A 115 0.68 10.42 -1.29
C GLY A 115 -0.13 9.42 -0.46
N ALA A 116 -1.46 9.47 -0.54
CA ALA A 116 -2.33 8.51 0.15
C ALA A 116 -2.22 7.09 -0.44
N LEU A 117 -2.08 6.98 -1.77
CA LEU A 117 -1.86 5.70 -2.45
C LEU A 117 -0.47 5.12 -2.15
N LEU A 118 0.58 5.96 -2.16
CA LEU A 118 1.92 5.54 -1.79
C LEU A 118 1.98 5.02 -0.36
N LYS A 119 1.32 5.72 0.58
CA LYS A 119 1.19 5.28 1.96
C LYS A 119 0.49 3.92 2.06
N LEU A 120 -0.58 3.71 1.32
CA LEU A 120 -1.31 2.44 1.33
C LEU A 120 -0.44 1.28 0.83
N ILE A 121 0.29 1.47 -0.28
CA ILE A 121 1.14 0.42 -0.89
C ILE A 121 2.37 0.12 -0.02
N GLY A 122 2.96 1.14 0.59
CA GLY A 122 4.12 1.03 1.48
C GLY A 122 3.69 0.70 2.91
N GLU A 123 3.38 1.72 3.69
CA GLU A 123 3.20 1.61 5.14
C GLU A 123 2.01 0.73 5.55
N ASP A 124 0.85 0.87 4.89
CA ASP A 124 -0.35 0.14 5.32
C ASP A 124 -0.23 -1.34 4.95
N VAL A 125 0.32 -1.69 3.78
CA VAL A 125 0.57 -3.11 3.45
C VAL A 125 1.61 -3.71 4.40
N GLU A 126 2.70 -3.01 4.72
CA GLU A 126 3.70 -3.47 5.68
C GLU A 126 3.12 -3.68 7.09
N ALA A 127 2.18 -2.84 7.52
CA ALA A 127 1.51 -3.01 8.80
C ALA A 127 0.75 -4.35 8.91
N LEU A 128 0.37 -4.98 7.79
CA LEU A 128 -0.26 -6.31 7.77
C LEU A 128 0.69 -7.43 8.20
N GLU A 129 2.01 -7.24 8.09
CA GLU A 129 3.01 -8.20 8.57
C GLU A 129 2.76 -8.58 10.03
N VAL A 130 2.41 -7.60 10.87
CA VAL A 130 2.11 -7.80 12.29
C VAL A 130 0.97 -8.81 12.50
N PHE A 131 -0.02 -8.83 11.62
CA PHE A 131 -1.10 -9.81 11.70
C PHE A 131 -0.61 -11.23 11.38
N PHE A 132 0.15 -11.39 10.30
CA PHE A 132 0.54 -12.72 9.81
C PHE A 132 1.70 -13.33 10.61
N ALA A 133 2.77 -12.56 10.88
CA ALA A 133 3.95 -13.06 11.58
C ALA A 133 3.81 -12.98 13.11
N HIS A 134 3.19 -11.91 13.63
CA HIS A 134 3.24 -11.61 15.07
C HIS A 134 1.89 -11.73 15.79
N THR A 135 0.82 -12.14 15.12
CA THR A 135 -0.49 -12.33 15.76
C THR A 135 -0.97 -13.77 15.67
N LEU A 136 -1.05 -14.31 14.47
CA LEU A 136 -1.70 -15.61 14.24
C LEU A 136 -0.90 -16.77 14.85
N ALA A 137 0.40 -16.84 14.58
CA ALA A 137 1.28 -17.88 15.10
C ALA A 137 1.42 -17.81 16.64
N PRO A 138 1.68 -16.65 17.28
CA PRO A 138 1.72 -16.53 18.73
C PRO A 138 0.41 -16.90 19.44
N ILE A 139 -0.77 -16.54 18.89
CA ILE A 139 -2.06 -16.91 19.47
C ILE A 139 -2.23 -18.44 19.46
N THR A 140 -1.99 -19.09 18.33
CA THR A 140 -2.14 -20.54 18.21
C THR A 140 -1.11 -21.28 19.07
N THR A 141 0.14 -20.81 19.09
CA THR A 141 1.20 -21.36 19.97
C THR A 141 0.83 -21.22 21.43
N GLY A 142 0.42 -20.01 21.88
CA GLY A 142 0.01 -19.76 23.26
C GLY A 142 -1.15 -20.64 23.70
N LEU A 143 -2.14 -20.87 22.81
CA LEU A 143 -3.28 -21.75 23.09
C LEU A 143 -2.83 -23.21 23.28
N ILE A 144 -2.03 -23.74 22.34
CA ILE A 144 -1.55 -25.13 22.42
C ILE A 144 -0.68 -25.35 23.66
N VAL A 145 0.26 -24.42 23.89
CA VAL A 145 1.14 -24.46 25.08
C VAL A 145 0.33 -24.38 26.37
N SER A 146 -0.71 -23.54 26.44
CA SER A 146 -1.58 -23.47 27.62
C SER A 146 -2.20 -24.82 27.91
N ILE A 147 -2.76 -25.48 26.90
CA ILE A 147 -3.41 -26.80 27.06
C ILE A 147 -2.41 -27.82 27.56
N VAL A 148 -1.22 -27.89 26.95
CA VAL A 148 -0.17 -28.86 27.33
C VAL A 148 0.27 -28.63 28.79
N LEU A 149 0.54 -27.38 29.19
CA LEU A 149 1.00 -27.07 30.55
C LEU A 149 -0.11 -27.26 31.59
N ILE A 150 -1.35 -26.91 31.29
CA ILE A 150 -2.49 -27.11 32.20
C ILE A 150 -2.68 -28.62 32.45
N LEU A 151 -2.61 -29.47 31.40
CA LEU A 151 -2.67 -30.93 31.56
C LEU A 151 -1.48 -31.47 32.35
N TYR A 152 -0.27 -30.93 32.15
CA TYR A 152 0.91 -31.27 32.92
C TYR A 152 0.71 -30.97 34.42
N TYR A 153 0.22 -29.77 34.80
CA TYR A 153 -0.04 -29.46 36.21
C TYR A 153 -1.20 -30.26 36.82
N LEU A 154 -2.21 -30.56 35.98
CA LEU A 154 -3.35 -31.40 36.42
C LEU A 154 -2.94 -32.79 36.84
N HIS A 155 -1.83 -33.31 36.28
CA HIS A 155 -1.26 -34.60 36.71
C HIS A 155 -0.78 -34.58 38.16
N TYR A 156 -0.30 -33.39 38.66
CA TYR A 156 0.17 -33.25 40.05
C TYR A 156 -0.95 -32.77 40.99
N SER A 157 -1.72 -31.75 40.59
CA SER A 157 -2.81 -31.21 41.40
C SER A 157 -3.75 -30.33 40.58
N LEU A 158 -5.07 -30.47 40.85
CA LEU A 158 -6.08 -29.56 40.29
C LEU A 158 -5.83 -28.09 40.71
N GLN A 159 -5.33 -27.86 41.92
CA GLN A 159 -5.07 -26.53 42.45
C GLN A 159 -3.96 -25.80 41.67
N LEU A 160 -2.87 -26.50 41.33
CA LEU A 160 -1.77 -25.96 40.53
C LEU A 160 -2.25 -25.65 39.10
N SER A 161 -3.06 -26.54 38.51
CA SER A 161 -3.65 -26.34 37.20
C SER A 161 -4.56 -25.11 37.14
N LEU A 162 -5.39 -24.89 38.16
CA LEU A 162 -6.29 -23.73 38.24
C LEU A 162 -5.52 -22.41 38.43
N ILE A 163 -4.42 -22.39 39.21
CA ILE A 163 -3.57 -21.20 39.29
C ILE A 163 -2.94 -20.90 37.93
N ALA A 164 -2.37 -21.90 37.26
CA ALA A 164 -1.76 -21.71 35.95
C ALA A 164 -2.79 -21.20 34.94
N LEU A 165 -3.97 -21.82 34.86
CA LEU A 165 -5.07 -21.35 34.01
C LEU A 165 -5.46 -19.90 34.28
N THR A 166 -5.61 -19.53 35.57
CA THR A 166 -6.00 -18.18 35.98
C THR A 166 -4.95 -17.16 35.54
N VAL A 167 -3.67 -17.42 35.83
CA VAL A 167 -2.56 -16.51 35.47
C VAL A 167 -2.43 -16.37 33.96
N TYR A 168 -2.47 -17.47 33.21
CA TYR A 168 -2.40 -17.45 31.74
C TYR A 168 -3.59 -16.68 31.15
N PHE A 169 -4.80 -16.88 31.68
CA PHE A 169 -5.99 -16.15 31.23
C PHE A 169 -5.90 -14.64 31.53
N ILE A 170 -5.40 -14.27 32.70
CA ILE A 170 -5.19 -12.85 33.05
C ILE A 170 -4.19 -12.21 32.08
N LEU A 171 -3.05 -12.87 31.82
CA LEU A 171 -2.00 -12.36 30.93
C LEU A 171 -2.43 -12.30 29.47
N ALA A 172 -3.12 -13.33 28.97
CA ALA A 172 -3.46 -13.43 27.55
C ALA A 172 -4.77 -12.72 27.18
N VAL A 173 -5.70 -12.54 28.13
CA VAL A 173 -7.05 -12.03 27.84
C VAL A 173 -7.37 -10.76 28.62
N ILE A 174 -7.27 -10.77 29.94
CA ILE A 174 -7.74 -9.64 30.77
C ILE A 174 -6.86 -8.41 30.55
N ILE A 175 -5.56 -8.53 30.75
CA ILE A 175 -4.61 -7.40 30.64
C ILE A 175 -4.66 -6.79 29.22
N PRO A 176 -4.55 -7.55 28.11
CA PRO A 176 -4.64 -7.01 26.77
C PRO A 176 -5.94 -6.24 26.50
N ASN A 177 -7.08 -6.78 26.92
CA ASN A 177 -8.38 -6.14 26.68
C ASN A 177 -8.56 -4.83 27.45
N VAL A 178 -8.18 -4.82 28.75
CA VAL A 178 -8.27 -3.64 29.61
C VAL A 178 -7.38 -2.51 29.08
N PHE A 179 -6.12 -2.83 28.75
CA PHE A 179 -5.18 -1.82 28.28
C PHE A 179 -5.43 -1.37 26.85
N SER A 180 -5.90 -2.26 25.95
CA SER A 180 -6.23 -1.91 24.58
C SER A 180 -7.37 -0.88 24.52
N SER A 181 -8.39 -1.03 25.35
CA SER A 181 -9.52 -0.07 25.40
C SER A 181 -9.07 1.33 25.87
N LYS A 182 -8.15 1.41 26.81
CA LYS A 182 -7.57 2.68 27.32
C LYS A 182 -6.56 3.28 26.34
N LEU A 183 -5.80 2.46 25.65
CA LEU A 183 -4.69 2.87 24.80
C LEU A 183 -5.16 3.39 23.44
N LYS A 184 -6.22 2.80 22.87
CA LYS A 184 -6.75 3.14 21.56
C LYS A 184 -7.00 4.65 21.37
N PRO A 185 -7.75 5.36 22.24
CA PRO A 185 -7.99 6.79 22.04
C PRO A 185 -6.71 7.62 22.13
N HIS A 186 -5.74 7.23 22.97
CA HIS A 186 -4.44 7.93 23.08
C HIS A 186 -3.60 7.75 21.81
N LEU A 187 -3.65 6.57 21.18
CA LEU A 187 -2.96 6.30 19.92
C LEU A 187 -3.58 7.08 18.75
N GLU A 188 -4.90 7.15 18.67
CA GLU A 188 -5.59 7.94 17.63
C GLU A 188 -5.21 9.43 17.73
N ILE A 189 -5.22 9.98 18.95
CA ILE A 189 -4.80 11.36 19.21
C ILE A 189 -3.31 11.54 18.86
N GLN A 190 -2.43 10.64 19.27
CA GLN A 190 -1.00 10.69 18.95
C GLN A 190 -0.77 10.69 17.44
N GLN A 191 -1.43 9.80 16.71
CA GLN A 191 -1.31 9.71 15.26
C GLN A 191 -1.79 10.99 14.56
N GLN A 192 -2.89 11.59 15.03
CA GLN A 192 -3.40 12.85 14.50
C GLN A 192 -2.38 13.99 14.66
N TYR A 193 -1.84 14.17 15.86
CA TYR A 193 -0.83 15.21 16.12
C TYR A 193 0.47 14.95 15.36
N ARG A 194 0.91 13.70 15.28
CA ARG A 194 2.10 13.32 14.50
C ARG A 194 1.91 13.61 13.00
N LYS A 195 0.75 13.31 12.44
CA LYS A 195 0.41 13.63 11.04
C LYS A 195 0.45 15.14 10.81
N SER A 196 -0.19 15.92 11.67
CA SER A 196 -0.20 17.39 11.58
C SER A 196 1.21 17.97 11.65
N TYR A 197 2.03 17.51 12.61
CA TYR A 197 3.42 17.92 12.74
C TYR A 197 4.25 17.57 11.49
N THR A 198 4.12 16.36 10.97
CA THR A 198 4.84 15.93 9.77
C THR A 198 4.44 16.77 8.56
N SER A 199 3.15 17.06 8.37
CA SER A 199 2.67 17.92 7.29
C SER A 199 3.23 19.35 7.43
N TYR A 200 3.20 19.93 8.63
CA TYR A 200 3.73 21.25 8.91
C TYR A 200 5.26 21.32 8.69
N PHE A 201 5.99 20.26 9.05
CA PHE A 201 7.42 20.13 8.81
C PHE A 201 7.76 20.09 7.31
N LEU A 202 7.04 19.22 6.54
CA LEU A 202 7.24 19.09 5.10
C LEU A 202 6.88 20.38 4.35
N GLU A 203 5.81 21.06 4.74
CA GLU A 203 5.44 22.37 4.22
C GLU A 203 6.55 23.40 4.46
N SER A 204 7.13 23.40 5.68
CA SER A 204 8.24 24.29 6.02
C SER A 204 9.49 24.03 5.19
N LEU A 205 9.80 22.75 4.90
CA LEU A 205 10.91 22.38 4.02
C LEU A 205 10.67 22.81 2.57
N LYS A 206 9.48 22.58 2.04
CA LYS A 206 9.13 22.98 0.66
C LYS A 206 9.15 24.49 0.49
N GLY A 207 8.64 25.24 1.47
CA GLY A 207 8.62 26.70 1.48
C GLY A 207 9.89 27.35 2.06
N MET A 208 10.99 26.62 2.26
CA MET A 208 12.19 27.16 2.94
C MET A 208 12.76 28.40 2.24
N LYS A 209 12.75 28.42 0.90
CA LYS A 209 13.23 29.59 0.13
C LYS A 209 12.41 30.83 0.44
N ASP A 210 11.10 30.71 0.50
CA ASP A 210 10.19 31.82 0.79
C ASP A 210 10.34 32.29 2.24
N LEU A 211 10.47 31.34 3.19
CA LEU A 211 10.71 31.66 4.60
C LEU A 211 12.01 32.46 4.81
N LEU A 212 13.09 32.07 4.13
CA LEU A 212 14.37 32.76 4.17
C LEU A 212 14.28 34.15 3.51
N GLN A 213 13.60 34.23 2.35
CA GLN A 213 13.41 35.52 1.65
C GLN A 213 12.62 36.50 2.48
N LEU A 214 11.61 36.04 3.24
CA LEU A 214 10.76 36.87 4.09
C LEU A 214 11.36 37.10 5.50
N GLY A 215 12.45 36.42 5.87
CA GLY A 215 13.11 36.54 7.17
C GLY A 215 12.29 36.00 8.35
N VAL A 216 11.35 35.07 8.11
CA VAL A 216 10.44 34.49 9.13
C VAL A 216 10.81 33.08 9.55
N GLU A 217 11.97 32.56 9.14
CA GLU A 217 12.43 31.19 9.41
C GLU A 217 12.54 30.89 10.92
N LYS A 218 12.97 31.90 11.72
CA LYS A 218 13.11 31.74 13.19
C LYS A 218 11.76 31.55 13.87
N GLU A 219 10.75 32.28 13.44
CA GLU A 219 9.40 32.14 13.99
C GLU A 219 8.79 30.80 13.59
N ARG A 220 8.97 30.37 12.33
CA ARG A 220 8.53 29.07 11.83
C ARG A 220 9.19 27.94 12.62
N PHE A 221 10.50 28.03 12.90
CA PHE A 221 11.23 27.06 13.71
C PHE A 221 10.70 26.98 15.16
N LYS A 222 10.43 28.16 15.79
CA LYS A 222 9.84 28.20 17.14
C LYS A 222 8.46 27.52 17.20
N ASN A 223 7.67 27.66 16.16
CA ASN A 223 6.38 26.98 16.05
C ASN A 223 6.53 25.48 15.83
N LEU A 224 7.50 25.03 15.00
CA LEU A 224 7.86 23.62 14.87
C LEU A 224 8.27 23.00 16.22
N GLU A 225 9.06 23.73 17.01
CA GLU A 225 9.46 23.27 18.34
C GLU A 225 8.26 23.12 19.30
N LYS A 226 7.30 24.04 19.25
CA LYS A 226 6.05 23.94 20.04
C LYS A 226 5.24 22.70 19.64
N GLU A 227 5.03 22.50 18.35
CA GLU A 227 4.31 21.32 17.84
C GLU A 227 5.02 20.00 18.22
N SER A 228 6.36 19.97 18.08
CA SER A 228 7.18 18.83 18.53
C SER A 228 6.98 18.50 20.02
N LYS A 229 6.94 19.52 20.90
CA LYS A 229 6.69 19.35 22.34
C LYS A 229 5.30 18.74 22.59
N ILE A 230 4.28 19.13 21.78
CA ILE A 230 2.94 18.56 21.90
C ILE A 230 2.96 17.07 21.49
N VAL A 231 3.57 16.74 20.35
CA VAL A 231 3.72 15.33 19.90
C VAL A 231 4.42 14.49 20.97
N ASN A 232 5.57 14.96 21.48
CA ASN A 232 6.32 14.27 22.52
C ASN A 232 5.50 14.04 23.81
N ARG A 233 4.63 15.00 24.18
CA ARG A 233 3.73 14.83 25.32
C ARG A 233 2.69 13.73 25.08
N LYS A 234 2.15 13.64 23.84
CA LYS A 234 1.20 12.58 23.49
C LYS A 234 1.87 11.20 23.44
N GLU A 235 3.09 11.12 22.90
CA GLU A 235 3.90 9.90 22.89
C GLU A 235 4.22 9.42 24.30
N ARG A 236 4.56 10.34 25.21
CA ARG A 236 4.80 10.02 26.63
C ARG A 236 3.57 9.43 27.30
N ASN A 237 2.36 9.89 26.97
CA ASN A 237 1.13 9.33 27.54
C ASN A 237 0.90 7.89 27.08
N VAL A 238 1.15 7.59 25.80
CA VAL A 238 1.11 6.22 25.26
C VAL A 238 2.17 5.34 25.94
N ALA A 239 3.40 5.84 26.06
CA ALA A 239 4.50 5.12 26.72
C ALA A 239 4.19 4.80 28.19
N LYS A 240 3.55 5.73 28.93
CA LYS A 240 3.12 5.49 30.32
C LYS A 240 2.10 4.35 30.42
N LEU A 241 1.12 4.30 29.53
CA LEU A 241 0.12 3.23 29.54
C LEU A 241 0.76 1.87 29.20
N ASN A 242 1.69 1.84 28.24
CA ASN A 242 2.46 0.64 27.94
C ASN A 242 3.29 0.16 29.14
N PHE A 243 3.97 1.08 29.80
CA PHE A 243 4.74 0.76 31.01
C PHE A 243 3.85 0.19 32.11
N LEU A 244 2.67 0.79 32.34
CA LEU A 244 1.71 0.26 33.31
C LEU A 244 1.23 -1.15 32.93
N GLN A 245 0.95 -1.40 31.66
CA GLN A 245 0.58 -2.74 31.17
C GLN A 245 1.66 -3.77 31.49
N PHE A 246 2.95 -3.44 31.23
CA PHE A 246 4.07 -4.30 31.59
C PHE A 246 4.16 -4.53 33.09
N SER A 247 4.04 -3.46 33.88
CA SER A 247 4.10 -3.55 35.36
C SER A 247 3.00 -4.48 35.87
N PHE A 248 1.78 -4.36 35.41
CA PHE A 248 0.68 -5.26 35.75
C PHE A 248 0.93 -6.70 35.32
N SER A 249 1.51 -6.92 34.15
CA SER A 249 1.86 -8.27 33.69
C SER A 249 2.91 -8.92 34.62
N PHE A 250 3.99 -8.20 34.95
CA PHE A 250 5.02 -8.72 35.85
C PHE A 250 4.52 -8.91 37.30
N LEU A 251 3.67 -8.02 37.81
CA LEU A 251 3.00 -8.22 39.08
C LEU A 251 2.12 -9.47 39.09
N THR A 252 1.35 -9.70 38.01
CA THR A 252 0.54 -10.91 37.88
C THR A 252 1.42 -12.17 37.91
N ILE A 253 2.55 -12.15 37.21
CA ILE A 253 3.53 -13.26 37.23
C ILE A 253 4.07 -13.46 38.63
N GLY A 254 4.54 -12.40 39.29
CA GLY A 254 5.09 -12.48 40.63
C GLY A 254 4.10 -13.06 41.65
N PHE A 255 2.86 -12.54 41.68
CA PHE A 255 1.81 -13.08 42.54
C PHE A 255 1.43 -14.52 42.15
N GLY A 256 1.39 -14.84 40.85
CA GLY A 256 1.13 -16.19 40.35
C GLY A 256 2.19 -17.20 40.81
N VAL A 257 3.48 -16.84 40.67
CA VAL A 257 4.60 -17.69 41.10
C VAL A 257 4.58 -17.87 42.63
N PHE A 258 4.30 -16.82 43.40
CA PHE A 258 4.17 -16.90 44.84
C PHE A 258 3.00 -17.81 45.25
N ALA A 259 1.82 -17.65 44.67
CA ALA A 259 0.66 -18.48 44.94
C ALA A 259 0.91 -19.96 44.56
N PHE A 260 1.58 -20.19 43.44
CA PHE A 260 1.95 -21.53 42.99
C PHE A 260 2.91 -22.21 43.96
N ALA A 261 3.98 -21.50 44.40
CA ALA A 261 4.94 -21.97 45.39
C ALA A 261 4.29 -22.26 46.76
N PHE A 262 3.32 -21.42 47.14
CA PHE A 262 2.59 -21.63 48.41
C PHE A 262 1.74 -22.92 48.34
N VAL A 263 1.08 -23.17 47.23
CA VAL A 263 0.29 -24.41 47.05
C VAL A 263 1.20 -25.62 46.97
N ASP A 264 2.34 -25.53 46.26
CA ASP A 264 3.35 -26.59 46.23
C ASP A 264 3.84 -26.92 47.66
N PHE A 265 4.14 -25.92 48.45
CA PHE A 265 4.53 -26.10 49.88
C PHE A 265 3.45 -26.83 50.69
N VAL A 266 2.17 -26.45 50.53
CA VAL A 266 1.05 -27.12 51.22
C VAL A 266 0.89 -28.57 50.75
N LEU A 267 1.06 -28.86 49.47
CA LEU A 267 0.96 -30.20 48.92
C LEU A 267 2.10 -31.12 49.41
N VAL A 268 3.33 -30.58 49.49
CA VAL A 268 4.48 -31.28 50.06
C VAL A 268 4.26 -31.57 51.55
N LYS A 269 3.77 -30.59 52.32
CA LYS A 269 3.47 -30.78 53.75
C LYS A 269 2.39 -31.83 54.00
N LYS A 270 1.47 -32.03 53.05
CA LYS A 270 0.44 -33.05 53.07
C LYS A 270 0.90 -34.41 52.45
N GLU A 271 2.17 -34.51 52.07
CA GLU A 271 2.79 -35.69 51.46
C GLU A 271 2.09 -36.11 50.13
N LEU A 272 1.38 -35.18 49.49
CA LEU A 272 0.67 -35.45 48.23
C LEU A 272 1.61 -35.39 46.99
N ILE A 273 2.70 -34.61 47.08
CA ILE A 273 3.76 -34.52 46.07
C ILE A 273 5.13 -34.55 46.75
N SER A 274 6.17 -35.00 46.03
CA SER A 274 7.54 -34.95 46.54
C SER A 274 8.11 -33.50 46.46
N ILE A 275 9.12 -33.22 47.29
CA ILE A 275 9.87 -31.95 47.22
C ILE A 275 10.46 -31.75 45.80
N LYS A 276 10.97 -32.85 45.19
CA LYS A 276 11.50 -32.85 43.84
C LYS A 276 10.44 -32.38 42.85
N ASP A 277 9.23 -32.95 42.93
CA ASP A 277 8.14 -32.59 42.01
C ASP A 277 7.67 -31.15 42.20
N ALA A 278 7.57 -30.68 43.45
CA ALA A 278 7.21 -29.27 43.75
C ALA A 278 8.20 -28.28 43.15
N VAL A 279 9.51 -28.53 43.29
CA VAL A 279 10.52 -27.64 42.67
C VAL A 279 10.48 -27.71 41.15
N ILE A 280 10.28 -28.88 40.57
CA ILE A 280 10.19 -29.03 39.11
C ILE A 280 8.94 -28.31 38.57
N THR A 281 7.76 -28.47 39.16
CA THR A 281 6.54 -27.79 38.74
C THR A 281 6.64 -26.29 38.83
N LEU A 282 7.26 -25.77 39.91
CA LEU A 282 7.52 -24.34 40.08
C LEU A 282 8.48 -23.77 39.02
N VAL A 283 9.54 -24.51 38.67
CA VAL A 283 10.50 -24.13 37.62
C VAL A 283 9.83 -24.12 36.26
N VAL A 284 9.03 -25.14 35.95
CA VAL A 284 8.22 -25.22 34.71
C VAL A 284 7.29 -24.00 34.64
N PHE A 285 6.57 -23.70 35.72
CA PHE A 285 5.65 -22.56 35.77
C PHE A 285 6.37 -21.22 35.58
N SER A 286 7.48 -21.02 36.30
CA SER A 286 8.27 -19.77 36.18
C SER A 286 8.89 -19.56 34.80
N SER A 287 9.16 -20.63 34.08
CA SER A 287 9.72 -20.60 32.71
C SER A 287 8.65 -20.47 31.60
N SER A 288 7.36 -20.50 31.94
CA SER A 288 6.26 -20.68 30.97
C SER A 288 5.66 -19.40 30.39
N PHE A 289 6.05 -18.22 30.88
CA PHE A 289 5.31 -16.96 30.62
C PHE A 289 5.59 -16.29 29.28
N ALA A 290 6.64 -16.66 28.55
CA ALA A 290 7.05 -15.96 27.32
C ALA A 290 5.94 -15.83 26.26
N PRO A 291 5.18 -16.88 25.88
CA PRO A 291 4.10 -16.75 24.90
C PRO A 291 2.98 -15.81 25.38
N PHE A 292 2.66 -15.83 26.67
CA PHE A 292 1.59 -15.01 27.24
C PHE A 292 1.99 -13.53 27.33
N LEU A 293 3.28 -13.24 27.55
CA LEU A 293 3.81 -11.87 27.48
C LEU A 293 3.78 -11.33 26.05
N GLU A 294 4.06 -12.16 25.04
CA GLU A 294 3.89 -11.78 23.64
C GLU A 294 2.42 -11.46 23.33
N LEU A 295 1.48 -12.31 23.76
CA LEU A 295 0.05 -12.06 23.61
C LEU A 295 -0.41 -10.77 24.28
N SER A 296 0.16 -10.39 25.41
CA SER A 296 -0.19 -9.16 26.10
C SER A 296 0.14 -7.89 25.31
N ARG A 297 1.11 -7.96 24.36
CA ARG A 297 1.55 -6.86 23.49
C ARG A 297 0.75 -6.73 22.20
N LEU A 298 0.03 -7.78 21.81
CA LEU A 298 -0.68 -7.87 20.51
C LEU A 298 -1.65 -6.71 20.22
N PRO A 299 -2.44 -6.17 21.17
CA PRO A 299 -3.51 -5.23 20.84
C PRO A 299 -3.04 -3.98 20.09
N LEU A 300 -1.82 -3.52 20.32
CA LEU A 300 -1.24 -2.35 19.67
C LEU A 300 -0.95 -2.59 18.17
N GLY A 301 -0.24 -3.69 17.89
CA GLY A 301 0.12 -4.07 16.52
C GLY A 301 -1.12 -4.50 15.73
N LEU A 302 -1.98 -5.33 16.34
CA LEU A 302 -3.20 -5.83 15.71
C LEU A 302 -4.16 -4.69 15.34
N GLY A 303 -4.31 -3.68 16.19
CA GLY A 303 -5.17 -2.53 15.89
C GLY A 303 -4.74 -1.79 14.61
N ARG A 304 -3.43 -1.56 14.44
CA ARG A 304 -2.85 -0.95 13.23
C ARG A 304 -3.02 -1.86 12.01
N ALA A 305 -2.73 -3.14 12.14
CA ALA A 305 -2.87 -4.12 11.07
C ALA A 305 -4.33 -4.22 10.59
N LEU A 306 -5.32 -4.23 11.50
CA LEU A 306 -6.74 -4.25 11.13
C LEU A 306 -7.20 -2.94 10.48
N GLN A 307 -6.65 -1.79 10.87
CA GLN A 307 -6.91 -0.52 10.20
C GLN A 307 -6.34 -0.51 8.78
N ALA A 308 -5.11 -0.95 8.61
CA ALA A 308 -4.45 -1.11 7.32
C ALA A 308 -5.22 -2.09 6.41
N ALA A 309 -5.63 -3.25 6.94
CA ALA A 309 -6.46 -4.20 6.23
C ALA A 309 -7.78 -3.60 5.74
N ARG A 310 -8.44 -2.79 6.58
CA ARG A 310 -9.69 -2.11 6.20
C ARG A 310 -9.48 -1.16 5.03
N GLN A 311 -8.40 -0.38 5.03
CA GLN A 311 -8.07 0.54 3.93
C GLN A 311 -7.72 -0.22 2.65
N THR A 312 -6.90 -1.27 2.77
CA THR A 312 -6.52 -2.13 1.64
C THR A 312 -7.75 -2.79 1.00
N PHE A 313 -8.61 -3.42 1.80
CA PHE A 313 -9.81 -4.06 1.27
C PHE A 313 -10.82 -3.05 0.74
N ARG A 314 -10.92 -1.85 1.32
CA ARG A 314 -11.76 -0.77 0.77
C ARG A 314 -11.33 -0.40 -0.66
N LEU A 315 -10.02 -0.33 -0.92
CA LEU A 315 -9.52 -0.10 -2.28
C LEU A 315 -9.81 -1.29 -3.21
N LEU A 316 -9.58 -2.52 -2.74
CA LEU A 316 -9.84 -3.73 -3.55
C LEU A 316 -11.32 -3.91 -3.89
N ASP A 317 -12.22 -3.47 -3.01
CA ASP A 317 -13.68 -3.54 -3.18
C ASP A 317 -14.25 -2.34 -3.95
N GLU A 318 -13.43 -1.33 -4.25
CA GLU A 318 -13.89 -0.12 -4.93
C GLU A 318 -14.40 -0.47 -6.33
N LYS A 319 -15.58 0.04 -6.67
CA LYS A 319 -16.17 -0.17 -8.00
C LYS A 319 -15.35 0.59 -9.05
N GLU A 320 -15.17 -0.02 -10.19
CA GLU A 320 -14.55 0.61 -11.34
C GLU A 320 -15.46 1.72 -11.88
N ALA A 321 -14.89 2.87 -12.22
CA ALA A 321 -15.67 4.00 -12.74
C ALA A 321 -16.24 3.68 -14.12
N VAL A 322 -15.55 2.82 -14.85
CA VAL A 322 -15.96 2.35 -16.18
C VAL A 322 -15.84 0.83 -16.18
N GLY A 323 -16.95 0.14 -16.38
CA GLY A 323 -16.95 -1.31 -16.57
C GLY A 323 -16.19 -1.67 -17.86
N ASN A 324 -15.39 -2.73 -17.79
CA ASN A 324 -14.69 -3.26 -18.98
C ASN A 324 -15.57 -4.30 -19.71
N GLU A 325 -16.88 -4.05 -19.73
CA GLU A 325 -17.87 -5.03 -20.22
C GLU A 325 -18.07 -5.00 -21.74
N GLY A 326 -17.50 -4.01 -22.45
CA GLY A 326 -17.54 -3.95 -23.90
C GLY A 326 -16.64 -5.01 -24.53
N ASN A 327 -17.18 -5.75 -25.49
CA ASN A 327 -16.47 -6.81 -26.23
C ASN A 327 -16.22 -6.48 -27.70
N LYS A 328 -16.74 -5.33 -28.19
CA LYS A 328 -16.55 -4.92 -29.56
C LYS A 328 -15.17 -4.34 -29.81
N GLU A 329 -14.59 -4.60 -30.93
CA GLU A 329 -13.37 -3.96 -31.44
C GLU A 329 -13.74 -2.91 -32.48
N VAL A 330 -13.06 -1.76 -32.42
CA VAL A 330 -13.18 -0.73 -33.47
C VAL A 330 -11.94 -0.83 -34.34
N GLU A 331 -12.14 -1.11 -35.62
CA GLU A 331 -11.03 -1.20 -36.60
C GLU A 331 -10.43 0.18 -36.86
N LYS A 332 -11.29 1.20 -37.09
CA LYS A 332 -10.91 2.58 -37.34
C LYS A 332 -11.94 3.53 -36.73
N ILE A 333 -11.52 4.70 -36.29
CA ILE A 333 -12.41 5.75 -35.77
C ILE A 333 -12.50 6.86 -36.84
N ASP A 334 -13.63 6.92 -37.53
CA ASP A 334 -13.92 7.93 -38.52
C ASP A 334 -14.87 9.03 -38.03
N GLU A 335 -15.70 8.72 -37.03
CA GLU A 335 -16.69 9.63 -36.47
C GLU A 335 -16.81 9.46 -34.97
N ILE A 336 -16.97 10.58 -34.25
CA ILE A 336 -17.28 10.61 -32.81
C ILE A 336 -18.52 11.47 -32.63
N LYS A 337 -19.60 10.90 -32.03
CA LYS A 337 -20.87 11.58 -31.87
C LYS A 337 -21.33 11.55 -30.41
N PHE A 338 -21.84 12.67 -29.93
CA PHE A 338 -22.49 12.85 -28.65
C PHE A 338 -23.97 13.19 -28.90
N GLU A 339 -24.88 12.52 -28.23
CA GLU A 339 -26.32 12.70 -28.35
C GLU A 339 -26.93 12.88 -26.94
N ASN A 340 -27.40 14.09 -26.65
CA ASN A 340 -28.03 14.48 -25.38
C ASN A 340 -27.20 14.06 -24.13
N VAL A 341 -25.90 14.30 -24.14
CA VAL A 341 -24.97 13.81 -23.12
C VAL A 341 -24.93 14.73 -21.91
N ASP A 342 -25.23 14.17 -20.74
CA ASP A 342 -24.99 14.81 -19.43
C ASP A 342 -23.77 14.18 -18.77
N PHE A 343 -22.94 15.01 -18.18
CA PHE A 343 -21.75 14.53 -17.47
C PHE A 343 -21.45 15.32 -16.19
N SER A 344 -21.11 14.60 -15.13
CA SER A 344 -20.40 15.12 -13.96
C SER A 344 -19.37 14.11 -13.46
N TYR A 345 -18.31 14.58 -12.82
CA TYR A 345 -17.33 13.70 -12.17
C TYR A 345 -17.95 12.89 -11.04
N PRO A 346 -17.48 11.66 -10.77
CA PRO A 346 -17.87 10.91 -9.59
C PRO A 346 -17.72 11.76 -8.32
N ASN A 347 -18.69 11.71 -7.43
CA ASN A 347 -18.76 12.49 -6.17
C ASN A 347 -18.91 14.03 -6.36
N ARG A 348 -19.34 14.50 -7.53
CA ARG A 348 -19.74 15.89 -7.76
C ARG A 348 -21.15 15.94 -8.34
N ASP A 349 -21.99 16.76 -7.71
CA ASP A 349 -23.40 16.90 -8.16
C ASP A 349 -23.51 17.85 -9.36
N LYS A 350 -22.59 18.82 -9.47
CA LYS A 350 -22.61 19.82 -10.54
C LYS A 350 -22.27 19.18 -11.88
N LEU A 351 -23.18 19.31 -12.84
CA LEU A 351 -22.96 18.92 -14.23
C LEU A 351 -21.85 19.80 -14.85
N ILE A 352 -20.99 19.16 -15.65
CA ILE A 352 -19.99 19.80 -16.49
C ILE A 352 -20.53 19.98 -17.89
N PHE A 353 -21.29 18.99 -18.37
CA PHE A 353 -22.04 19.04 -19.62
C PHE A 353 -23.50 18.75 -19.36
N GLU A 354 -24.37 19.46 -20.06
CA GLU A 354 -25.83 19.32 -19.98
C GLU A 354 -26.41 19.33 -21.40
N ASN A 355 -27.10 18.24 -21.77
CA ASN A 355 -27.67 18.01 -23.09
C ASN A 355 -26.68 18.33 -24.22
N LEU A 356 -25.49 17.73 -24.14
CA LEU A 356 -24.42 17.98 -25.11
C LEU A 356 -24.65 17.19 -26.40
N ASP A 357 -24.79 17.89 -27.53
CA ASP A 357 -24.84 17.34 -28.85
C ASP A 357 -23.64 17.80 -29.66
N LEU A 358 -22.82 16.86 -30.16
CA LEU A 358 -21.61 17.14 -30.92
C LEU A 358 -21.35 16.04 -31.95
N LYS A 359 -20.71 16.42 -33.04
CA LYS A 359 -20.22 15.50 -34.05
C LYS A 359 -18.84 15.93 -34.52
N PHE A 360 -17.89 14.99 -34.50
CA PHE A 360 -16.55 15.16 -35.04
C PHE A 360 -16.31 14.13 -36.15
N GLU A 361 -15.65 14.55 -37.23
CA GLU A 361 -15.38 13.71 -38.42
C GLU A 361 -13.88 13.54 -38.65
N ASP A 362 -13.48 12.42 -39.25
CA ASP A 362 -12.08 12.05 -39.54
C ASP A 362 -11.36 13.13 -40.39
N LYS A 363 -10.02 13.08 -40.30
CA LYS A 363 -9.08 13.92 -41.06
C LYS A 363 -9.21 15.42 -40.86
N LYS A 364 -9.82 15.85 -39.77
CA LYS A 364 -9.89 17.26 -39.39
C LYS A 364 -9.08 17.54 -38.12
N ILE A 365 -8.43 18.67 -38.09
CA ILE A 365 -7.86 19.24 -36.89
C ILE A 365 -8.96 20.06 -36.23
N VAL A 366 -9.41 19.59 -35.06
CA VAL A 366 -10.44 20.22 -34.24
C VAL A 366 -9.80 21.00 -33.10
N GLY A 367 -10.01 22.30 -33.07
CA GLY A 367 -9.60 23.16 -31.98
C GLY A 367 -10.69 23.24 -30.90
N LEU A 368 -10.33 22.97 -29.65
CA LEU A 368 -11.22 23.16 -28.49
C LEU A 368 -10.70 24.34 -27.65
N VAL A 369 -11.44 25.45 -27.64
CA VAL A 369 -11.08 26.67 -26.91
C VAL A 369 -12.09 26.96 -25.82
N GLY A 370 -11.66 27.62 -24.75
CA GLY A 370 -12.52 28.02 -23.62
C GLY A 370 -11.71 28.34 -22.38
N GLU A 371 -12.33 28.90 -21.37
CA GLU A 371 -11.68 29.21 -20.09
C GLU A 371 -11.13 27.95 -19.39
N SER A 372 -10.17 28.16 -18.47
CA SER A 372 -9.69 27.05 -17.63
C SER A 372 -10.85 26.51 -16.79
N GLY A 373 -11.00 25.17 -16.77
CA GLY A 373 -12.11 24.52 -16.06
C GLY A 373 -13.44 24.45 -16.81
N SER A 374 -13.54 24.92 -18.07
CA SER A 374 -14.79 24.86 -18.87
C SER A 374 -15.20 23.44 -19.30
N GLY A 375 -14.34 22.42 -19.16
CA GLY A 375 -14.63 21.02 -19.51
C GLY A 375 -13.92 20.50 -20.75
N LYS A 376 -13.04 21.25 -21.40
CA LYS A 376 -12.33 20.83 -22.63
C LYS A 376 -11.63 19.48 -22.50
N SER A 377 -10.76 19.33 -21.54
CA SER A 377 -10.05 18.05 -21.28
C SER A 377 -11.00 16.96 -20.79
N THR A 378 -12.09 17.35 -20.10
CA THR A 378 -13.14 16.40 -19.66
C THR A 378 -13.84 15.76 -20.86
N LEU A 379 -14.14 16.52 -21.93
CA LEU A 379 -14.74 16.00 -23.14
C LEU A 379 -13.89 14.87 -23.74
N MET A 380 -12.58 15.07 -23.80
CA MET A 380 -11.66 14.05 -24.33
C MET A 380 -11.46 12.87 -23.38
N LYS A 381 -11.50 13.09 -22.07
CA LYS A 381 -11.47 11.99 -21.08
C LYS A 381 -12.68 11.05 -21.22
N ILE A 382 -13.82 11.58 -21.63
CA ILE A 382 -15.02 10.77 -21.91
C ILE A 382 -14.83 9.99 -23.23
N VAL A 383 -14.28 10.60 -24.29
CA VAL A 383 -13.94 9.93 -25.57
C VAL A 383 -12.94 8.78 -25.35
N MET A 384 -11.99 8.94 -24.43
CA MET A 384 -11.07 7.87 -24.07
C MET A 384 -11.69 6.77 -23.20
N LYS A 385 -13.00 6.87 -22.89
CA LYS A 385 -13.71 5.96 -21.99
C LYS A 385 -13.03 5.88 -20.60
N TRP A 386 -12.48 7.02 -20.12
CA TRP A 386 -11.95 7.13 -18.75
C TRP A 386 -13.06 7.42 -17.73
N TYR A 387 -14.16 7.99 -18.23
CA TYR A 387 -15.37 8.27 -17.47
C TYR A 387 -16.59 7.90 -18.31
N VAL A 388 -17.69 7.57 -17.65
CA VAL A 388 -19.00 7.29 -18.27
C VAL A 388 -19.92 8.49 -18.11
N ALA A 389 -20.68 8.82 -19.14
CA ALA A 389 -21.73 9.82 -19.09
C ALA A 389 -22.84 9.40 -18.09
N LYS A 390 -23.52 10.37 -17.50
CA LYS A 390 -24.68 10.13 -16.62
C LYS A 390 -25.92 9.74 -17.42
N SER A 391 -26.10 10.38 -18.57
CA SER A 391 -27.19 10.16 -19.50
C SER A 391 -26.75 10.49 -20.91
N GLY A 392 -27.56 10.16 -21.91
CA GLY A 392 -27.25 10.32 -23.34
C GLY A 392 -26.43 9.16 -23.90
N LYS A 393 -25.99 9.32 -25.14
CA LYS A 393 -25.25 8.31 -25.90
C LYS A 393 -24.00 8.91 -26.53
N ILE A 394 -22.91 8.18 -26.49
CA ILE A 394 -21.66 8.52 -27.18
C ILE A 394 -21.35 7.36 -28.11
N SER A 395 -21.22 7.64 -29.40
CA SER A 395 -20.91 6.62 -30.40
C SER A 395 -19.59 6.94 -31.11
N LEU A 396 -18.86 5.87 -31.44
CA LEU A 396 -17.70 5.87 -32.31
C LEU A 396 -18.15 5.16 -33.59
N ASN A 397 -18.24 5.90 -34.71
CA ASN A 397 -18.97 5.49 -35.89
C ASN A 397 -20.43 5.15 -35.47
N ASP A 398 -20.89 3.91 -35.69
CA ASP A 398 -22.24 3.46 -35.34
C ASP A 398 -22.32 2.74 -33.99
N ASP A 399 -21.18 2.43 -33.36
CA ASP A 399 -21.11 1.66 -32.14
C ASP A 399 -21.14 2.56 -30.89
N ASP A 400 -21.94 2.14 -29.89
CA ASP A 400 -21.91 2.78 -28.57
C ASP A 400 -20.55 2.56 -27.92
N ILE A 401 -19.97 3.64 -27.39
CA ILE A 401 -18.65 3.58 -26.70
C ILE A 401 -18.65 2.61 -25.52
N LEU A 402 -19.80 2.36 -24.91
CA LEU A 402 -19.94 1.41 -23.80
C LEU A 402 -19.75 -0.04 -24.25
N ASP A 403 -20.13 -0.37 -25.49
CA ASP A 403 -19.99 -1.71 -26.07
C ASP A 403 -18.55 -2.03 -26.50
N ILE A 404 -17.69 -1.02 -26.64
CA ILE A 404 -16.33 -1.17 -27.14
C ILE A 404 -15.38 -1.57 -26.00
N ASP A 405 -14.46 -2.50 -26.25
CA ASP A 405 -13.39 -2.83 -25.30
C ASP A 405 -12.49 -1.61 -25.07
N SER A 406 -12.33 -1.24 -23.79
CA SER A 406 -11.59 -0.02 -23.40
C SER A 406 -10.12 -0.08 -23.80
N ARG A 407 -9.48 -1.26 -23.82
CA ARG A 407 -8.07 -1.41 -24.20
C ARG A 407 -7.90 -1.24 -25.70
N LYS A 408 -8.81 -1.85 -26.49
CA LYS A 408 -8.82 -1.72 -27.95
C LYS A 408 -9.07 -0.29 -28.38
N LEU A 409 -9.97 0.41 -27.68
CA LEU A 409 -10.19 1.83 -27.90
C LEU A 409 -8.92 2.66 -27.59
N GLN A 410 -8.27 2.41 -26.48
CA GLN A 410 -7.03 3.11 -26.09
C GLN A 410 -5.86 2.85 -27.04
N GLU A 411 -5.82 1.70 -27.71
CA GLU A 411 -4.84 1.43 -28.78
C GLU A 411 -5.01 2.38 -29.98
N LYS A 412 -6.24 2.83 -30.26
CA LYS A 412 -6.58 3.72 -31.37
C LYS A 412 -6.46 5.21 -31.08
N ILE A 413 -6.29 5.61 -29.82
CA ILE A 413 -6.22 7.00 -29.40
C ILE A 413 -4.86 7.30 -28.78
N ALA A 414 -4.15 8.31 -29.28
CA ALA A 414 -2.96 8.88 -28.64
C ALA A 414 -3.35 10.13 -27.85
N TYR A 415 -3.07 10.13 -26.56
CA TYR A 415 -3.29 11.27 -25.67
C TYR A 415 -1.97 11.84 -25.17
N ILE A 416 -1.78 13.11 -25.40
CA ILE A 416 -0.61 13.88 -24.97
C ILE A 416 -1.06 14.87 -23.89
N PRO A 417 -0.66 14.65 -22.62
CA PRO A 417 -1.07 15.50 -21.51
C PRO A 417 -0.31 16.82 -21.51
N GLN A 418 -0.84 17.81 -20.79
CA GLN A 418 -0.23 19.11 -20.58
C GLN A 418 1.19 19.04 -19.96
N PHE A 419 1.40 18.07 -19.06
CA PHE A 419 2.71 17.85 -18.42
C PHE A 419 3.24 16.46 -18.82
N PRO A 420 4.31 16.42 -19.65
CA PRO A 420 4.94 15.18 -20.07
C PRO A 420 5.49 14.38 -18.88
N GLN A 421 5.22 13.08 -18.87
CA GLN A 421 5.76 12.18 -17.85
C GLN A 421 6.98 11.42 -18.40
N ILE A 422 8.16 11.69 -17.80
CA ILE A 422 9.38 10.94 -18.11
C ILE A 422 9.60 9.88 -17.05
N PHE A 423 9.80 8.66 -17.51
CA PHE A 423 10.13 7.51 -16.67
C PHE A 423 11.65 7.40 -16.50
N SER A 424 12.09 6.89 -15.34
CA SER A 424 13.52 6.62 -15.05
C SER A 424 14.02 5.41 -15.85
N GLN A 425 14.13 5.58 -17.17
CA GLN A 425 14.44 4.58 -18.17
C GLN A 425 15.32 5.19 -19.26
N THR A 426 15.72 4.40 -20.28
CA THR A 426 16.40 4.92 -21.45
C THR A 426 15.49 5.80 -22.32
N ILE A 427 16.05 6.60 -23.21
CA ILE A 427 15.28 7.37 -24.20
C ILE A 427 14.44 6.42 -25.04
N ARG A 428 15.00 5.31 -25.52
CA ARG A 428 14.31 4.24 -26.25
C ARG A 428 13.10 3.73 -25.49
N GLU A 429 13.28 3.30 -24.24
CA GLU A 429 12.21 2.76 -23.42
C GLU A 429 11.12 3.81 -23.13
N ASN A 430 11.51 5.07 -22.96
CA ASN A 430 10.57 6.17 -22.81
C ASN A 430 9.74 6.42 -24.08
N LEU A 431 10.30 6.22 -25.28
CA LEU A 431 9.58 6.42 -26.54
C LEU A 431 8.69 5.23 -26.89
N THR A 432 9.17 4.01 -26.66
CA THR A 432 8.44 2.80 -27.06
C THR A 432 7.44 2.33 -26.00
N LEU A 433 7.63 2.69 -24.73
CA LEU A 433 6.83 2.23 -23.57
C LEU A 433 6.64 0.70 -23.55
N GLY A 434 7.68 -0.04 -23.97
CA GLY A 434 7.69 -1.50 -23.99
C GLY A 434 7.13 -2.14 -25.28
N ASN A 435 6.74 -1.35 -26.28
CA ASN A 435 6.38 -1.87 -27.59
C ASN A 435 7.63 -2.32 -28.36
N LYS A 436 7.82 -3.64 -28.46
CA LYS A 436 8.99 -4.27 -29.12
C LYS A 436 8.94 -4.22 -30.65
N ASN A 437 7.81 -3.83 -31.22
CA ASN A 437 7.65 -3.78 -32.69
C ASN A 437 8.21 -2.48 -33.29
N ILE A 438 8.54 -1.48 -32.46
CA ILE A 438 9.09 -0.21 -32.91
C ILE A 438 10.60 -0.38 -33.08
N THR A 439 11.13 -0.15 -34.28
CA THR A 439 12.55 -0.27 -34.60
C THR A 439 13.30 1.02 -34.33
N ASP A 440 14.62 0.93 -34.17
CA ASP A 440 15.49 2.10 -34.00
C ASP A 440 15.43 3.05 -35.19
N ASP A 441 15.32 2.51 -36.41
CA ASP A 441 15.19 3.31 -37.63
C ASP A 441 13.89 4.11 -37.63
N GLU A 442 12.78 3.54 -37.15
CA GLU A 442 11.52 4.27 -36.97
C GLU A 442 11.65 5.37 -35.93
N ILE A 443 12.30 5.08 -34.79
CA ILE A 443 12.53 6.07 -33.74
C ILE A 443 13.36 7.23 -34.29
N LEU A 444 14.47 6.95 -34.97
CA LEU A 444 15.37 7.98 -35.50
C LEU A 444 14.73 8.76 -36.66
N TYR A 445 13.88 8.12 -37.48
CA TYR A 445 13.10 8.79 -38.50
C TYR A 445 12.11 9.81 -37.92
N ILE A 446 11.38 9.42 -36.88
CA ILE A 446 10.46 10.33 -36.17
C ILE A 446 11.24 11.40 -35.39
N ALA A 447 12.39 11.04 -34.81
CA ALA A 447 13.27 11.97 -34.12
C ALA A 447 13.79 13.09 -35.05
N GLU A 448 14.11 12.75 -36.28
CA GLU A 448 14.51 13.71 -37.32
C GLU A 448 13.37 14.68 -37.64
N LYS A 449 12.16 14.17 -37.86
CA LYS A 449 10.95 15.01 -38.07
C LYS A 449 10.70 15.92 -36.88
N CYS A 450 10.82 15.43 -35.63
CA CYS A 450 10.64 16.20 -34.42
C CYS A 450 11.86 17.08 -34.03
N ARG A 451 12.90 17.13 -34.89
CA ARG A 451 14.14 17.90 -34.65
C ARG A 451 14.83 17.54 -33.32
N LEU A 452 14.83 16.26 -32.97
CA LEU A 452 15.48 15.71 -31.77
C LEU A 452 16.59 14.72 -32.08
N LYS A 453 16.77 14.29 -33.36
CA LYS A 453 17.73 13.27 -33.77
C LYS A 453 19.16 13.64 -33.34
N ASP A 454 19.63 14.85 -33.69
CA ASP A 454 20.98 15.29 -33.37
C ASP A 454 21.20 15.38 -31.86
N LYS A 455 20.18 15.86 -31.14
CA LYS A 455 20.23 15.92 -29.68
C LYS A 455 20.33 14.53 -29.06
N ILE A 456 19.56 13.55 -29.53
CA ILE A 456 19.59 12.17 -29.05
C ILE A 456 20.95 11.52 -29.37
N LEU A 457 21.43 11.67 -30.60
CA LEU A 457 22.72 11.10 -31.02
C LEU A 457 23.93 11.77 -30.36
N SER A 458 23.80 13.03 -29.92
CA SER A 458 24.88 13.73 -29.18
C SER A 458 24.97 13.31 -27.72
N THR A 459 24.03 12.52 -27.19
CA THR A 459 24.14 11.98 -25.83
C THR A 459 25.13 10.82 -25.76
N GLU A 460 25.68 10.55 -24.58
CA GLU A 460 26.77 9.58 -24.37
C GLU A 460 26.47 8.18 -24.93
N ASN A 461 25.23 7.71 -24.83
CA ASN A 461 24.78 6.37 -25.27
C ASN A 461 23.64 6.43 -26.31
N GLY A 462 23.42 7.56 -26.99
CA GLY A 462 22.35 7.71 -27.98
C GLY A 462 20.96 7.35 -27.38
N LEU A 463 20.23 6.48 -28.05
CA LEU A 463 18.89 6.01 -27.60
C LEU A 463 18.93 5.27 -26.24
N ASP A 464 20.07 4.70 -25.85
CA ASP A 464 20.23 3.96 -24.59
C ASP A 464 20.65 4.85 -23.42
N THR A 465 20.73 6.16 -23.63
CA THR A 465 20.97 7.14 -22.58
C THR A 465 19.82 7.14 -21.58
N LYS A 466 20.13 6.91 -20.29
CA LYS A 466 19.15 6.94 -19.19
C LYS A 466 18.79 8.38 -18.85
N ILE A 467 17.49 8.63 -18.77
CA ILE A 467 16.91 9.91 -18.36
C ILE A 467 15.97 9.68 -17.17
N ASN A 468 15.83 10.69 -16.33
CA ASN A 468 14.86 10.70 -15.22
C ASN A 468 14.45 12.15 -14.94
N SER A 469 13.51 12.34 -14.02
CA SER A 469 12.99 13.66 -13.62
C SER A 469 14.05 14.59 -13.00
N GLU A 470 15.16 14.04 -12.47
CA GLU A 470 16.26 14.80 -11.82
C GLU A 470 17.38 15.13 -12.82
N ARG A 471 17.64 14.25 -13.79
CA ARG A 471 18.58 14.43 -14.90
C ARG A 471 17.85 14.71 -16.21
N VAL A 472 17.20 15.86 -16.29
CA VAL A 472 16.54 16.29 -17.51
C VAL A 472 17.59 16.89 -18.44
N ILE A 473 17.97 16.12 -19.48
CA ILE A 473 18.88 16.60 -20.54
C ILE A 473 18.13 17.35 -21.65
N PHE A 474 16.81 17.37 -21.59
CA PHE A 474 15.90 18.02 -22.54
C PHE A 474 15.30 19.30 -21.93
N SER A 475 15.21 20.37 -22.72
CA SER A 475 14.43 21.57 -22.39
C SER A 475 12.94 21.26 -22.39
N SER A 476 12.11 22.17 -21.86
CA SER A 476 10.64 22.01 -21.86
C SER A 476 10.06 21.76 -23.26
N GLY A 477 10.54 22.48 -24.26
CA GLY A 477 10.13 22.29 -25.66
C GLY A 477 10.62 20.97 -26.27
N GLU A 478 11.83 20.52 -25.90
CA GLU A 478 12.35 19.19 -26.33
C GLU A 478 11.56 18.07 -25.66
N MET A 479 11.12 18.25 -24.42
CA MET A 479 10.25 17.30 -23.72
C MET A 479 8.89 17.15 -24.39
N GLN A 480 8.28 18.25 -24.80
CA GLN A 480 7.02 18.21 -25.54
C GLN A 480 7.20 17.54 -26.90
N ARG A 481 8.32 17.76 -27.61
CA ARG A 481 8.63 17.04 -28.84
C ARG A 481 8.87 15.54 -28.60
N LEU A 482 9.43 15.15 -27.46
CA LEU A 482 9.56 13.75 -27.08
C LEU A 482 8.20 13.07 -26.88
N GLU A 483 7.23 13.76 -26.27
CA GLU A 483 5.84 13.28 -26.16
C GLU A 483 5.15 13.19 -27.54
N LEU A 484 5.38 14.17 -28.42
CA LEU A 484 4.89 14.10 -29.78
C LEU A 484 5.47 12.88 -30.51
N MET A 485 6.76 12.57 -30.34
CA MET A 485 7.36 11.35 -30.88
C MET A 485 6.63 10.08 -30.38
N ARG A 486 6.29 10.01 -29.08
CA ARG A 486 5.50 8.87 -28.53
C ARG A 486 4.16 8.72 -29.26
N ALA A 487 3.45 9.83 -29.46
CA ALA A 487 2.17 9.82 -30.14
C ALA A 487 2.29 9.36 -31.61
N LEU A 488 3.29 9.85 -32.32
CA LEU A 488 3.53 9.49 -33.72
C LEU A 488 3.97 8.03 -33.91
N LEU A 489 4.80 7.53 -32.99
CA LEU A 489 5.24 6.13 -32.98
C LEU A 489 4.08 5.15 -32.69
N LYS A 490 3.03 5.61 -32.00
CA LYS A 490 1.84 4.81 -31.72
C LYS A 490 0.94 4.59 -32.94
N LYS A 491 0.99 5.47 -33.94
CA LYS A 491 0.19 5.38 -35.21
C LYS A 491 -1.32 5.23 -34.91
N SER A 492 -1.90 6.22 -34.23
CA SER A 492 -3.29 6.21 -33.78
C SER A 492 -4.25 6.80 -34.82
N ASP A 493 -5.55 6.44 -34.71
CA ASP A 493 -6.62 7.04 -35.54
C ASP A 493 -7.03 8.42 -35.01
N VAL A 494 -6.92 8.61 -33.67
CA VAL A 494 -7.25 9.86 -32.99
C VAL A 494 -6.06 10.33 -32.17
N TYR A 495 -5.72 11.61 -32.29
CA TYR A 495 -4.67 12.28 -31.52
C TYR A 495 -5.29 13.40 -30.69
N ILE A 496 -5.04 13.39 -29.39
CA ILE A 496 -5.54 14.39 -28.45
C ILE A 496 -4.34 15.09 -27.81
N PHE A 497 -4.21 16.38 -28.05
CA PHE A 497 -3.17 17.24 -27.50
C PHE A 497 -3.79 18.20 -26.48
N ASP A 498 -3.51 17.97 -25.21
CA ASP A 498 -4.04 18.79 -24.11
C ASP A 498 -3.01 19.87 -23.73
N GLU A 499 -3.26 21.09 -24.16
CA GLU A 499 -2.40 22.26 -24.01
C GLU A 499 -0.94 22.05 -24.48
N PRO A 500 -0.70 21.58 -25.71
CA PRO A 500 0.62 21.12 -26.18
C PRO A 500 1.66 22.25 -26.26
N THR A 501 1.28 23.50 -26.14
CA THR A 501 2.16 24.68 -26.31
C THR A 501 2.16 25.63 -25.11
N SER A 502 1.57 25.22 -23.97
CA SER A 502 1.34 26.11 -22.82
C SER A 502 2.61 26.71 -22.23
N ASN A 503 3.75 26.00 -22.30
CA ASN A 503 5.04 26.40 -21.71
C ASN A 503 6.09 26.77 -22.78
N LEU A 504 5.67 27.09 -24.01
CA LEU A 504 6.56 27.37 -25.12
C LEU A 504 6.52 28.85 -25.54
N ASP A 505 7.64 29.28 -26.08
CA ASP A 505 7.71 30.52 -26.87
C ASP A 505 7.05 30.35 -28.23
N THR A 506 6.76 31.45 -28.92
CA THR A 506 6.05 31.47 -30.19
C THR A 506 6.74 30.67 -31.29
N LEU A 507 8.08 30.60 -31.30
CA LEU A 507 8.83 29.84 -32.29
C LEU A 507 8.66 28.33 -32.07
N ASN A 508 8.82 27.84 -30.86
CA ASN A 508 8.63 26.43 -30.52
C ASN A 508 7.17 26.00 -30.64
N GLU A 509 6.21 26.88 -30.33
CA GLU A 509 4.77 26.67 -30.60
C GLU A 509 4.53 26.38 -32.08
N SER A 510 4.98 27.23 -32.98
CA SER A 510 4.81 27.06 -34.43
C SER A 510 5.45 25.77 -34.94
N ILE A 511 6.61 25.38 -34.41
CA ILE A 511 7.28 24.12 -34.79
C ILE A 511 6.40 22.92 -34.42
N ILE A 512 5.88 22.87 -33.20
CA ILE A 512 5.04 21.75 -32.75
C ILE A 512 3.74 21.66 -33.53
N LEU A 513 3.06 22.78 -33.75
CA LEU A 513 1.80 22.81 -34.50
C LEU A 513 1.98 22.37 -35.96
N ASN A 514 3.05 22.78 -36.62
CA ASN A 514 3.40 22.30 -37.95
C ASN A 514 3.70 20.79 -37.97
N LEU A 515 4.47 20.30 -36.98
CA LEU A 515 4.76 18.86 -36.86
C LEU A 515 3.48 18.02 -36.68
N ILE A 516 2.54 18.52 -35.87
CA ILE A 516 1.23 17.87 -35.71
C ILE A 516 0.48 17.82 -37.04
N LYS A 517 0.38 18.94 -37.74
CA LYS A 517 -0.33 19.05 -39.02
C LYS A 517 0.25 18.15 -40.12
N GLU A 518 1.57 18.04 -40.19
CA GLU A 518 2.27 17.27 -41.21
C GLU A 518 2.24 15.76 -40.95
N ASN A 519 2.25 15.33 -39.67
CA ASN A 519 2.52 13.95 -39.34
C ASN A 519 1.33 13.19 -38.72
N CYS A 520 0.33 13.87 -38.12
CA CYS A 520 -0.87 13.20 -37.61
C CYS A 520 -1.91 13.04 -38.77
N LYS A 521 -2.15 11.79 -39.17
CA LYS A 521 -3.01 11.48 -40.34
C LYS A 521 -4.46 11.16 -39.99
N GLY A 522 -4.80 11.05 -38.71
CA GLY A 522 -6.14 10.80 -38.18
C GLY A 522 -6.86 12.07 -37.74
N MET A 523 -7.90 11.90 -36.94
CA MET A 523 -8.61 12.99 -36.29
C MET A 523 -7.71 13.60 -35.20
N VAL A 524 -7.55 14.93 -35.16
CA VAL A 524 -6.70 15.62 -34.23
C VAL A 524 -7.51 16.59 -33.37
N PHE A 525 -7.39 16.52 -32.06
CA PHE A 525 -7.94 17.48 -31.13
C PHE A 525 -6.82 18.32 -30.52
N LEU A 526 -6.89 19.65 -30.73
CA LEU A 526 -6.02 20.65 -30.10
C LEU A 526 -6.80 21.37 -29.00
N ILE A 527 -6.51 21.06 -27.76
CA ILE A 527 -7.12 21.70 -26.59
C ILE A 527 -6.21 22.86 -26.16
N SER A 528 -6.73 24.07 -26.13
CA SER A 528 -5.97 25.23 -25.64
C SER A 528 -6.88 26.34 -25.14
N HIS A 529 -6.36 27.17 -24.25
CA HIS A 529 -6.96 28.45 -23.88
C HIS A 529 -6.45 29.60 -24.76
N ARG A 530 -5.46 29.33 -25.65
CA ARG A 530 -4.86 30.31 -26.56
C ARG A 530 -5.47 30.20 -27.94
N MET A 531 -5.96 31.33 -28.48
CA MET A 531 -6.46 31.38 -29.85
C MET A 531 -5.36 31.14 -30.90
N SER A 532 -4.10 31.52 -30.63
CA SER A 532 -2.95 31.23 -31.51
C SER A 532 -2.81 29.73 -31.81
N THR A 533 -2.93 28.90 -30.78
CA THR A 533 -2.82 27.43 -30.92
C THR A 533 -3.99 26.85 -31.73
N VAL A 534 -5.24 27.24 -31.38
CA VAL A 534 -6.43 26.64 -32.06
C VAL A 534 -6.69 27.21 -33.44
N SER A 535 -6.12 28.36 -33.81
CA SER A 535 -6.21 28.92 -35.19
C SER A 535 -5.56 28.04 -36.25
N PHE A 536 -4.71 27.06 -35.86
CA PHE A 536 -4.21 26.01 -36.77
C PHE A 536 -5.23 24.93 -37.10
N ALA A 537 -6.35 24.87 -36.37
CA ALA A 537 -7.39 23.88 -36.56
C ALA A 537 -8.26 24.23 -37.79
N ASP A 538 -8.79 23.17 -38.43
CA ASP A 538 -9.74 23.30 -39.57
C ASP A 538 -11.13 23.72 -39.09
N VAL A 539 -11.47 23.33 -37.86
CA VAL A 539 -12.74 23.66 -37.19
C VAL A 539 -12.49 23.98 -35.73
N ILE A 540 -13.10 25.05 -35.25
CA ILE A 540 -12.93 25.48 -33.86
C ILE A 540 -14.26 25.35 -33.12
N TYR A 541 -14.23 24.76 -31.95
CA TYR A 541 -15.35 24.70 -31.02
C TYR A 541 -15.02 25.46 -29.74
N LYS A 542 -15.96 26.27 -29.26
CA LYS A 542 -15.87 26.93 -27.96
C LYS A 542 -16.63 26.13 -26.92
N VAL A 543 -15.94 25.82 -25.81
CA VAL A 543 -16.53 25.15 -24.63
C VAL A 543 -16.78 26.19 -23.55
N GLU A 544 -18.05 26.42 -23.24
CA GLU A 544 -18.48 27.44 -22.28
C GLU A 544 -19.79 27.04 -21.63
N ASN A 545 -19.90 27.18 -20.29
CA ASN A 545 -21.12 26.95 -19.50
C ASN A 545 -21.79 25.57 -19.77
N GLY A 546 -21.00 24.51 -19.90
CA GLY A 546 -21.49 23.17 -20.11
C GLY A 546 -21.96 22.87 -21.54
N LYS A 547 -21.77 23.79 -22.47
CA LYS A 547 -22.09 23.65 -23.89
C LYS A 547 -20.83 23.73 -24.74
N CYS A 548 -20.91 23.13 -25.92
CA CYS A 548 -19.85 23.19 -26.91
C CYS A 548 -20.48 23.57 -28.28
N PHE A 549 -20.00 24.64 -28.88
CA PHE A 549 -20.54 25.14 -30.17
C PHE A 549 -19.42 25.55 -31.10
N LYS A 550 -19.66 25.36 -32.40
CA LYS A 550 -18.74 25.73 -33.47
C LYS A 550 -18.69 27.23 -33.63
N ILE A 551 -17.48 27.80 -33.78
CA ILE A 551 -17.22 29.22 -34.01
C ILE A 551 -16.47 29.48 -35.32
#